data_07092cc444c08cce6ec1df614e7e9963
#
_entry.id   07092cc444c08cce6ec1df614e7e9963
#
_cell.length_a   1.000
_cell.length_b   1.000
_cell.length_c   1.000
_cell.angle_alpha   90.00
_cell.angle_beta   90.00
_cell.angle_gamma   90.00
#
_symmetry.space_group_name_H-M   'P 1'
#
loop_
_entity.id
_entity.type
_entity.pdbx_description
1 polymer ?
#
loop_
_entity_poly.entity_id
_entity_poly.type
_entity_poly.pdbx_seq_one_letter_code
_entity_poly.pdbx_strand_id
1 'polypeptide(L)'
;KVSAIDQVTGNRIKGIWIMARFSDSDQQDLILTKDDGTTLYQPKPIMSGTGSYIVTFEVDYIAMMSPASARLLSIKPKKFPLTVVLSGPKIFFENIIMDLDDSAPSSAVVDAIRECFTNKYSAVFVKDKKESDILLRLEVATLEHKERVSDIYPYFVHASGSISLTDTRTNIEVFNQEISEQKGSDFQSI
;
A
#
# COMPACT_ATOMS: atom_id res chain seq x y z
N LYS A 1 -11.04 -10.05 -11.92
CA LYS A 1 -11.55 -11.38 -12.29
C LYS A 1 -11.09 -11.70 -13.70
N VAL A 2 -10.46 -12.87 -13.90
CA VAL A 2 -10.02 -13.39 -15.20
C VAL A 2 -10.91 -14.57 -15.57
N SER A 3 -11.27 -14.70 -16.85
CA SER A 3 -12.06 -15.83 -17.35
C SER A 3 -11.53 -16.30 -18.70
N ALA A 4 -11.50 -17.60 -18.90
CA ALA A 4 -11.27 -18.19 -20.20
C ALA A 4 -12.61 -18.50 -20.87
N ILE A 5 -12.81 -18.02 -22.09
CA ILE A 5 -14.05 -18.16 -22.83
C ILE A 5 -13.73 -18.74 -24.21
N ASP A 6 -14.45 -19.78 -24.59
CA ASP A 6 -14.45 -20.32 -25.95
C ASP A 6 -15.09 -19.30 -26.89
N GLN A 7 -14.37 -18.89 -27.92
CA GLN A 7 -14.81 -17.82 -28.83
C GLN A 7 -15.96 -18.26 -29.74
N VAL A 8 -16.10 -19.57 -29.98
CA VAL A 8 -17.14 -20.13 -30.88
C VAL A 8 -18.44 -20.35 -30.12
N THR A 9 -18.34 -20.96 -28.94
CA THR A 9 -19.53 -21.36 -28.17
C THR A 9 -19.94 -20.34 -27.11
N GLY A 10 -19.07 -19.38 -26.75
CA GLY A 10 -19.28 -18.44 -25.66
C GLY A 10 -19.17 -19.08 -24.27
N ASN A 11 -18.89 -20.36 -24.18
CA ASN A 11 -18.81 -21.07 -22.91
C ASN A 11 -17.50 -20.75 -22.17
N ARG A 12 -17.57 -20.74 -20.85
CA ARG A 12 -16.38 -20.63 -20.01
C ARG A 12 -15.65 -21.97 -19.94
N ILE A 13 -14.30 -21.90 -20.01
CA ILE A 13 -13.46 -23.09 -20.03
C ILE A 13 -12.69 -23.20 -18.73
N LYS A 14 -12.86 -24.30 -18.02
CA LYS A 14 -12.11 -24.64 -16.81
C LYS A 14 -10.75 -25.22 -17.12
N GLY A 15 -9.85 -25.13 -16.15
CA GLY A 15 -8.52 -25.78 -16.21
C GLY A 15 -7.57 -25.14 -17.22
N ILE A 16 -7.80 -23.89 -17.60
CA ILE A 16 -6.91 -23.16 -18.50
C ILE A 16 -5.82 -22.48 -17.68
N TRP A 17 -4.58 -22.77 -18.02
CA TRP A 17 -3.42 -22.06 -17.48
C TRP A 17 -3.24 -20.74 -18.22
N ILE A 18 -3.12 -19.67 -17.44
CA ILE A 18 -2.95 -18.30 -17.94
C ILE A 18 -1.70 -17.74 -17.31
N MET A 19 -0.77 -17.28 -18.13
CA MET A 19 0.42 -16.55 -17.70
C MET A 19 0.10 -15.06 -17.62
N ALA A 20 0.36 -14.43 -16.48
CA ALA A 20 0.33 -12.98 -16.32
C ALA A 20 1.77 -12.46 -16.25
N ARG A 21 2.13 -11.56 -17.15
CA ARG A 21 3.45 -10.92 -17.24
C ARG A 21 3.31 -9.43 -16.99
N PHE A 22 4.24 -8.87 -16.21
CA PHE A 22 4.27 -7.44 -15.87
C PHE A 22 5.28 -6.72 -16.76
N SER A 23 4.90 -5.51 -17.25
CA SER A 23 5.79 -4.73 -18.12
C SER A 23 7.05 -4.24 -17.42
N ASP A 24 6.97 -4.00 -16.12
CA ASP A 24 7.98 -3.26 -15.36
C ASP A 24 8.87 -4.17 -14.51
N SER A 25 8.70 -5.47 -14.63
CA SER A 25 9.47 -6.47 -13.89
C SER A 25 9.53 -7.80 -14.61
N ASP A 26 10.47 -8.64 -14.25
CA ASP A 26 10.54 -10.03 -14.69
C ASP A 26 9.50 -10.93 -14.00
N GLN A 27 8.59 -10.34 -13.23
CA GLN A 27 7.56 -11.08 -12.52
C GLN A 27 6.59 -11.71 -13.49
N GLN A 28 6.36 -13.01 -13.27
CA GLN A 28 5.39 -13.81 -14.00
C GLN A 28 4.58 -14.63 -13.00
N ASP A 29 3.27 -14.61 -13.16
CA ASP A 29 2.37 -15.39 -12.31
C ASP A 29 1.59 -16.36 -13.18
N LEU A 30 1.53 -17.63 -12.76
CA LEU A 30 0.76 -18.65 -13.44
C LEU A 30 -0.57 -18.85 -12.71
N ILE A 31 -1.67 -18.73 -13.45
CA ILE A 31 -3.04 -18.69 -12.94
C ILE A 31 -3.83 -19.81 -13.57
N LEU A 32 -4.60 -20.55 -12.75
CA LEU A 32 -5.48 -21.62 -13.25
C LEU A 32 -6.95 -21.20 -13.12
N THR A 33 -7.73 -21.35 -14.21
CA THR A 33 -9.19 -21.16 -14.13
C THR A 33 -9.85 -22.33 -13.38
N LYS A 34 -10.79 -21.99 -12.49
CA LYS A 34 -11.56 -22.93 -11.68
C LYS A 34 -12.65 -23.63 -12.50
N ASP A 35 -13.46 -24.44 -11.85
CA ASP A 35 -14.53 -25.22 -12.49
C ASP A 35 -15.58 -24.35 -13.19
N ASP A 36 -15.77 -23.11 -12.76
CA ASP A 36 -16.64 -22.11 -13.38
C ASP A 36 -15.96 -21.37 -14.55
N GLY A 37 -14.78 -21.79 -14.97
CA GLY A 37 -13.98 -21.14 -16.01
C GLY A 37 -13.45 -19.74 -15.62
N THR A 38 -13.49 -19.38 -14.34
CA THR A 38 -13.02 -18.10 -13.85
C THR A 38 -11.98 -18.25 -12.76
N THR A 39 -11.21 -17.19 -12.51
CA THR A 39 -10.34 -17.08 -11.35
C THR A 39 -10.25 -15.64 -10.89
N LEU A 40 -10.03 -15.43 -9.59
CA LEU A 40 -9.68 -14.14 -9.05
C LEU A 40 -8.15 -14.06 -9.03
N TYR A 41 -7.60 -13.15 -9.81
CA TYR A 41 -6.18 -12.86 -9.79
C TYR A 41 -5.94 -11.59 -8.97
N GLN A 42 -5.09 -11.71 -7.99
CA GLN A 42 -4.62 -10.61 -7.18
C GLN A 42 -3.10 -10.54 -7.35
N PRO A 43 -2.60 -9.55 -8.10
CA PRO A 43 -1.16 -9.38 -8.25
C PRO A 43 -0.54 -9.11 -6.89
N LYS A 44 0.68 -9.62 -6.68
CA LYS A 44 1.47 -9.24 -5.53
C LYS A 44 1.73 -7.74 -5.59
N PRO A 45 1.75 -7.04 -4.44
CA PRO A 45 1.95 -5.61 -4.44
C PRO A 45 3.27 -5.27 -5.15
N ILE A 46 3.20 -4.41 -6.15
CA ILE A 46 4.37 -3.85 -6.80
C ILE A 46 4.87 -2.76 -5.87
N MET A 47 6.06 -2.94 -5.32
CA MET A 47 6.59 -2.10 -4.25
C MET A 47 7.10 -0.73 -4.71
N SER A 48 6.89 -0.32 -5.95
CA SER A 48 7.45 0.95 -6.40
C SER A 48 6.48 1.76 -7.23
N GLY A 49 6.17 2.91 -6.73
CA GLY A 49 5.85 4.07 -7.54
C GLY A 49 4.39 4.22 -7.94
N THR A 50 4.13 5.46 -8.21
CA THR A 50 2.96 5.94 -8.92
C THR A 50 3.11 5.64 -10.39
N GLY A 51 2.07 5.20 -11.01
CA GLY A 51 2.07 5.07 -12.44
C GLY A 51 1.06 4.05 -12.93
N SER A 52 1.16 3.76 -14.19
CA SER A 52 0.45 2.64 -14.80
C SER A 52 1.46 1.57 -15.19
N TYR A 53 1.09 0.33 -15.01
CA TYR A 53 1.81 -0.79 -15.57
C TYR A 53 0.89 -1.65 -16.43
N ILE A 54 1.48 -2.39 -17.35
CA ILE A 54 0.72 -3.28 -18.22
C ILE A 54 0.89 -4.70 -17.72
N VAL A 55 -0.22 -5.37 -17.44
CA VAL A 55 -0.24 -6.81 -17.21
C VAL A 55 -0.70 -7.47 -18.51
N THR A 56 0.15 -8.29 -19.09
CA THR A 56 -0.21 -9.06 -20.30
C THR A 56 -0.61 -10.46 -19.88
N PHE A 57 -1.84 -10.83 -20.20
CA PHE A 57 -2.35 -12.20 -20.02
C PHE A 57 -2.23 -12.97 -21.33
N GLU A 58 -1.73 -14.20 -21.24
CA GLU A 58 -1.68 -15.14 -22.36
C GLU A 58 -1.98 -16.56 -21.87
N VAL A 59 -2.57 -17.38 -22.74
CA VAL A 59 -2.79 -18.79 -22.39
C VAL A 59 -1.44 -19.52 -22.44
N ASP A 60 -1.10 -20.20 -21.36
CA ASP A 60 0.11 -21.01 -21.31
C ASP A 60 -0.15 -22.43 -21.85
N TYR A 61 0.03 -22.57 -23.14
CA TYR A 61 -0.12 -23.88 -23.80
C TYR A 61 0.93 -24.88 -23.37
N ILE A 62 2.11 -24.42 -22.92
CA ILE A 62 3.19 -25.30 -22.47
C ILE A 62 2.83 -25.94 -21.13
N ALA A 63 2.18 -25.19 -20.25
CA ALA A 63 1.67 -25.75 -19.00
C ALA A 63 0.51 -26.73 -19.20
N MET A 64 -0.23 -26.61 -20.31
CA MET A 64 -1.39 -27.46 -20.62
C MET A 64 -1.03 -28.71 -21.43
N MET A 65 0.07 -28.65 -22.18
CA MET A 65 0.51 -29.75 -23.06
C MET A 65 2.04 -29.80 -23.09
N SER A 66 2.59 -30.91 -23.63
CA SER A 66 4.04 -31.01 -23.78
C SER A 66 4.61 -29.90 -24.70
N PRO A 67 5.83 -29.44 -24.49
CA PRO A 67 6.47 -28.49 -25.40
C PRO A 67 6.55 -28.96 -26.85
N ALA A 68 6.69 -30.28 -27.05
CA ALA A 68 6.69 -30.91 -28.38
C ALA A 68 5.34 -30.75 -29.05
N SER A 69 4.23 -31.04 -28.35
CA SER A 69 2.87 -30.89 -28.86
C SER A 69 2.54 -29.42 -29.19
N ALA A 70 2.95 -28.49 -28.34
CA ALA A 70 2.75 -27.05 -28.58
C ALA A 70 3.46 -26.58 -29.86
N ARG A 71 4.67 -27.08 -30.13
CA ARG A 71 5.43 -26.77 -31.35
C ARG A 71 4.79 -27.36 -32.59
N LEU A 72 4.36 -28.61 -32.51
CA LEU A 72 3.67 -29.30 -33.63
C LEU A 72 2.40 -28.59 -34.07
N LEU A 73 1.65 -28.07 -33.10
CA LEU A 73 0.40 -27.36 -33.37
C LEU A 73 0.60 -25.92 -33.84
N SER A 74 1.85 -25.42 -33.83
CA SER A 74 2.21 -24.02 -34.20
C SER A 74 1.33 -22.98 -33.54
N ILE A 75 0.95 -23.23 -32.28
CA ILE A 75 0.06 -22.34 -31.52
C ILE A 75 0.76 -21.04 -31.22
N LYS A 76 0.17 -19.95 -31.66
CA LYS A 76 0.60 -18.59 -31.28
C LYS A 76 -0.32 -18.08 -30.18
N PRO A 77 0.19 -17.90 -28.93
CA PRO A 77 -0.65 -17.41 -27.86
C PRO A 77 -1.13 -15.99 -28.18
N LYS A 78 -2.45 -15.77 -28.00
CA LYS A 78 -3.03 -14.46 -28.10
C LYS A 78 -2.75 -13.71 -26.79
N LYS A 79 -2.22 -12.51 -26.91
CA LYS A 79 -1.89 -11.63 -25.78
C LYS A 79 -3.02 -10.66 -25.52
N PHE A 80 -3.36 -10.49 -24.24
CA PHE A 80 -4.38 -9.56 -23.77
C PHE A 80 -3.74 -8.59 -22.78
N PRO A 81 -3.30 -7.41 -23.24
CA PRO A 81 -2.75 -6.39 -22.35
C PRO A 81 -3.88 -5.72 -21.55
N LEU A 82 -3.64 -5.52 -20.26
CA LEU A 82 -4.48 -4.76 -19.36
C LEU A 82 -3.63 -3.67 -18.72
N THR A 83 -3.99 -2.42 -18.94
CA THR A 83 -3.36 -1.31 -18.23
C THR A 83 -3.95 -1.21 -16.84
N VAL A 84 -3.10 -1.32 -15.83
CA VAL A 84 -3.46 -1.14 -14.43
C VAL A 84 -2.91 0.20 -13.99
N VAL A 85 -3.79 1.09 -13.57
CA VAL A 85 -3.41 2.39 -13.01
C VAL A 85 -3.33 2.24 -11.49
N LEU A 86 -2.17 2.50 -10.94
CA LEU A 86 -1.98 2.58 -9.51
C LEU A 86 -2.44 3.96 -9.04
N SER A 87 -3.51 3.98 -8.28
CA SER A 87 -3.87 5.15 -7.48
C SER A 87 -3.29 4.98 -6.08
N GLY A 88 -2.69 6.03 -5.55
CA GLY A 88 -2.27 6.04 -4.16
C GLY A 88 -3.48 5.84 -3.22
N PRO A 89 -3.26 5.35 -2.02
CA PRO A 89 -4.33 5.14 -1.06
C PRO A 89 -4.92 6.50 -0.65
N LYS A 90 -6.23 6.50 -0.42
CA LYS A 90 -6.90 7.63 0.24
C LYS A 90 -6.71 7.49 1.73
N ILE A 91 -6.08 8.47 2.36
CA ILE A 91 -5.75 8.45 3.79
C ILE A 91 -6.60 9.49 4.52
N PHE A 92 -7.30 9.05 5.54
CA PHE A 92 -7.82 9.94 6.56
C PHE A 92 -6.80 10.00 7.70
N PHE A 93 -6.33 11.22 8.01
CA PHE A 93 -5.31 11.42 9.03
C PHE A 93 -5.95 11.95 10.30
N GLU A 94 -5.87 11.16 11.36
CA GLU A 94 -6.28 11.50 12.72
C GLU A 94 -5.02 11.72 13.56
N ASN A 95 -4.82 12.93 14.04
CA ASN A 95 -3.72 13.26 14.92
C ASN A 95 -4.24 13.64 16.31
N ILE A 96 -3.65 13.01 17.32
CA ILE A 96 -3.87 13.31 18.73
C ILE A 96 -2.50 13.69 19.29
N ILE A 97 -2.28 14.98 19.42
CA ILE A 97 -1.03 15.50 19.99
C ILE A 97 -1.40 16.17 21.31
N MET A 98 -0.88 15.61 22.39
CA MET A 98 -0.97 16.19 23.71
C MET A 98 0.33 16.95 23.98
N ASP A 99 0.29 18.25 23.80
CA ASP A 99 1.43 19.12 24.04
C ASP A 99 1.38 19.73 25.44
N LEU A 100 2.54 20.18 25.94
CA LEU A 100 2.71 20.72 27.30
C LEU A 100 1.81 21.91 27.62
N ASP A 101 1.45 22.71 26.62
CA ASP A 101 0.81 24.01 26.78
C ASP A 101 -0.62 24.10 26.18
N ASP A 102 -1.32 23.01 25.86
CA ASP A 102 -2.57 23.06 25.10
C ASP A 102 -2.45 23.88 23.80
N SER A 103 -1.26 24.25 23.39
CA SER A 103 -1.01 24.97 22.15
C SER A 103 -1.26 24.05 20.96
N ALA A 104 -1.77 24.61 19.89
CA ALA A 104 -2.08 23.85 18.69
C ALA A 104 -0.90 22.96 18.27
N PRO A 105 -1.14 21.68 17.95
CA PRO A 105 -0.07 20.74 17.63
C PRO A 105 0.81 21.30 16.53
N SER A 106 2.13 21.15 16.67
CA SER A 106 3.08 21.57 15.65
C SER A 106 2.68 21.01 14.29
N SER A 107 2.29 21.87 13.37
CA SER A 107 1.93 21.48 12.00
C SER A 107 3.09 20.78 11.28
N ALA A 108 4.32 21.05 11.70
CA ALA A 108 5.53 20.54 11.07
C ALA A 108 5.58 18.99 11.04
N VAL A 109 5.21 18.32 12.13
CA VAL A 109 5.18 16.85 12.19
C VAL A 109 4.10 16.30 11.28
N VAL A 110 2.91 16.89 11.34
CA VAL A 110 1.77 16.51 10.49
C VAL A 110 2.11 16.68 9.02
N ASP A 111 2.72 17.82 8.67
CA ASP A 111 3.09 18.13 7.28
C ASP A 111 4.19 17.21 6.77
N ALA A 112 5.20 16.91 7.60
CA ALA A 112 6.27 15.98 7.25
C ALA A 112 5.72 14.55 6.98
N ILE A 113 4.78 14.09 7.79
CA ILE A 113 4.12 12.79 7.58
C ILE A 113 3.32 12.80 6.28
N ARG A 114 2.51 13.84 6.05
CA ARG A 114 1.74 13.99 4.80
C ARG A 114 2.65 14.00 3.58
N GLU A 115 3.73 14.77 3.64
CA GLU A 115 4.71 14.84 2.56
C GLU A 115 5.35 13.47 2.29
N CYS A 116 5.75 12.74 3.34
CA CYS A 116 6.30 11.40 3.22
C CYS A 116 5.34 10.44 2.51
N PHE A 117 4.07 10.38 2.93
CA PHE A 117 3.08 9.50 2.33
C PHE A 117 2.72 9.92 0.91
N THR A 118 2.61 11.21 0.64
CA THR A 118 2.36 11.73 -0.71
C THR A 118 3.51 11.39 -1.66
N ASN A 119 4.75 11.66 -1.25
CA ASN A 119 5.91 11.47 -2.12
C ASN A 119 6.27 10.00 -2.35
N LYS A 120 6.15 9.15 -1.32
CA LYS A 120 6.54 7.74 -1.43
C LYS A 120 5.44 6.83 -1.96
N TYR A 121 4.19 7.12 -1.62
CA TYR A 121 3.05 6.23 -1.90
C TYR A 121 1.97 6.89 -2.73
N SER A 122 2.17 8.14 -3.15
CA SER A 122 1.16 8.95 -3.86
C SER A 122 -0.18 9.00 -3.15
N ALA A 123 -0.12 8.97 -1.84
CA ALA A 123 -1.30 9.03 -1.00
C ALA A 123 -2.05 10.34 -1.21
N VAL A 124 -3.37 10.26 -1.20
CA VAL A 124 -4.28 11.40 -1.24
C VAL A 124 -4.94 11.52 0.12
N PHE A 125 -4.72 12.65 0.80
CA PHE A 125 -5.34 12.90 2.09
C PHE A 125 -6.78 13.41 1.91
N VAL A 126 -7.74 12.71 2.53
CA VAL A 126 -9.16 13.03 2.48
C VAL A 126 -9.63 13.63 3.80
N LYS A 127 -10.72 14.41 3.75
CA LYS A 127 -11.31 15.08 4.93
C LYS A 127 -12.38 14.23 5.62
N ASP A 128 -12.97 13.29 4.89
CA ASP A 128 -13.99 12.39 5.44
C ASP A 128 -13.41 10.97 5.56
N LYS A 129 -13.48 10.41 6.76
CA LYS A 129 -13.05 9.04 7.05
C LYS A 129 -13.79 8.01 6.18
N LYS A 130 -15.03 8.28 5.79
CA LYS A 130 -15.83 7.38 4.95
C LYS A 130 -15.26 7.23 3.52
N GLU A 131 -14.50 8.22 3.06
CA GLU A 131 -13.89 8.22 1.73
C GLU A 131 -12.49 7.61 1.73
N SER A 132 -11.96 7.25 2.91
CA SER A 132 -10.60 6.75 3.04
C SER A 132 -10.51 5.24 2.86
N ASP A 133 -9.38 4.79 2.32
CA ASP A 133 -8.97 3.39 2.30
C ASP A 133 -8.19 3.03 3.57
N ILE A 134 -7.46 4.03 4.12
CA ILE A 134 -6.59 3.88 5.29
C ILE A 134 -6.90 4.99 6.30
N LEU A 135 -7.03 4.60 7.55
CA LEU A 135 -6.96 5.49 8.71
C LEU A 135 -5.51 5.50 9.21
N LEU A 136 -4.87 6.65 9.10
CA LEU A 136 -3.57 6.91 9.72
C LEU A 136 -3.81 7.65 11.03
N ARG A 137 -3.44 7.05 12.15
CA ARG A 137 -3.52 7.66 13.48
C ARG A 137 -2.12 7.94 14.00
N LEU A 138 -1.89 9.16 14.44
CA LEU A 138 -0.68 9.58 15.13
C LEU A 138 -1.09 10.05 16.53
N GLU A 139 -0.50 9.44 17.54
CA GLU A 139 -0.63 9.83 18.94
C GLU A 139 0.75 10.25 19.44
N VAL A 140 0.91 11.47 19.93
CA VAL A 140 2.14 11.97 20.51
C VAL A 140 1.83 12.67 21.81
N ALA A 141 2.57 12.34 22.84
CA ALA A 141 2.55 13.04 24.12
C ALA A 141 3.93 13.63 24.40
N THR A 142 3.95 14.90 24.80
CA THR A 142 5.15 15.57 25.24
C THR A 142 5.11 15.77 26.76
N LEU A 143 6.25 15.58 27.40
CA LEU A 143 6.40 15.72 28.85
C LEU A 143 7.62 16.62 29.13
N GLU A 144 7.39 17.67 29.91
CA GLU A 144 8.48 18.51 30.41
C GLU A 144 9.25 17.77 31.50
N HIS A 145 10.56 17.85 31.45
CA HIS A 145 11.40 17.39 32.55
C HIS A 145 11.44 18.47 33.62
N LYS A 146 10.76 18.23 34.74
CA LYS A 146 10.46 19.23 35.78
C LYS A 146 11.66 19.82 36.53
N GLU A 147 12.86 19.27 36.40
CA GLU A 147 13.99 19.70 37.17
C GLU A 147 15.10 20.34 36.30
N ARG A 148 15.08 21.65 36.22
CA ARG A 148 16.23 22.39 35.73
C ARG A 148 17.24 22.54 36.87
N VAL A 149 18.39 21.90 36.74
CA VAL A 149 19.41 21.83 37.79
C VAL A 149 20.08 23.21 38.03
N SER A 150 20.17 24.04 37.01
CA SER A 150 20.62 25.45 37.07
C SER A 150 20.39 26.17 35.75
N ASP A 151 20.54 27.50 35.73
CA ASP A 151 20.33 28.37 34.55
C ASP A 151 21.31 28.13 33.40
N ILE A 152 22.38 27.37 33.61
CA ILE A 152 23.35 26.99 32.59
C ILE A 152 22.92 25.71 31.81
N TYR A 153 21.90 24.99 32.27
CA TYR A 153 21.39 23.80 31.57
C TYR A 153 20.15 24.12 30.75
N PRO A 154 20.01 23.50 29.60
CA PRO A 154 18.80 23.66 28.78
C PRO A 154 17.57 23.04 29.45
N TYR A 155 16.39 23.48 29.04
CA TYR A 155 15.14 22.77 29.30
C TYR A 155 15.13 21.46 28.49
N PHE A 156 14.58 20.43 29.07
CA PHE A 156 14.43 19.13 28.39
C PHE A 156 12.97 18.81 28.23
N VAL A 157 12.63 18.33 27.05
CA VAL A 157 11.31 17.81 26.74
C VAL A 157 11.47 16.39 26.23
N HIS A 158 10.61 15.52 26.68
CA HIS A 158 10.52 14.16 26.23
C HIS A 158 9.24 13.99 25.42
N ALA A 159 9.33 13.39 24.25
CA ALA A 159 8.21 13.05 23.41
C ALA A 159 8.14 11.54 23.19
N SER A 160 6.98 10.96 23.37
CA SER A 160 6.70 9.56 23.07
C SER A 160 5.35 9.45 22.38
N GLY A 161 5.10 8.32 21.70
CA GLY A 161 3.84 8.17 21.01
C GLY A 161 3.74 6.89 20.20
N SER A 162 2.78 6.86 19.30
CA SER A 162 2.59 5.77 18.36
C SER A 162 2.06 6.26 17.03
N ILE A 163 2.34 5.48 15.99
CA ILE A 163 1.76 5.66 14.67
C ILE A 163 1.12 4.34 14.24
N SER A 164 -0.13 4.37 13.82
CA SER A 164 -0.83 3.18 13.36
C SER A 164 -1.56 3.42 12.04
N LEU A 165 -1.71 2.35 11.26
CA LEU A 165 -2.46 2.30 10.02
C LEU A 165 -3.54 1.23 10.13
N THR A 166 -4.77 1.60 9.85
CA THR A 166 -5.91 0.68 9.83
C THR A 166 -6.58 0.70 8.46
N ASP A 167 -6.80 -0.46 7.86
CA ASP A 167 -7.64 -0.58 6.65
C ASP A 167 -9.09 -0.29 7.03
N THR A 168 -9.68 0.76 6.45
CA THR A 168 -11.02 1.23 6.81
C THR A 168 -12.14 0.29 6.36
N ARG A 169 -11.89 -0.58 5.37
CA ARG A 169 -12.87 -1.54 4.85
C ARG A 169 -12.98 -2.78 5.70
N THR A 170 -11.86 -3.25 6.23
CA THR A 170 -11.78 -4.47 7.05
C THR A 170 -11.74 -4.16 8.54
N ASN A 171 -11.44 -2.93 8.89
CA ASN A 171 -11.16 -2.45 10.25
C ASN A 171 -10.01 -3.25 10.93
N ILE A 172 -9.06 -3.72 10.12
CA ILE A 172 -7.87 -4.42 10.59
C ILE A 172 -6.71 -3.45 10.65
N GLU A 173 -6.02 -3.40 11.79
CA GLU A 173 -4.77 -2.68 11.92
C GLU A 173 -3.68 -3.43 11.12
N VAL A 174 -3.10 -2.77 10.13
CA VAL A 174 -2.10 -3.34 9.22
C VAL A 174 -0.68 -2.93 9.58
N PHE A 175 -0.54 -1.91 10.42
CA PHE A 175 0.74 -1.42 10.91
C PHE A 175 0.55 -0.70 12.24
N ASN A 176 1.49 -0.92 13.17
CA ASN A 176 1.59 -0.19 14.42
C ASN A 176 3.06 -0.08 14.80
N GLN A 177 3.49 1.11 15.14
CA GLN A 177 4.84 1.41 15.57
C GLN A 177 4.82 2.35 16.76
N GLU A 178 5.38 1.90 17.86
CA GLU A 178 5.67 2.78 19.00
C GLU A 178 6.85 3.69 18.67
N ILE A 179 6.70 4.95 19.00
CA ILE A 179 7.76 5.96 18.99
C ILE A 179 8.31 6.03 20.40
N SER A 180 9.47 5.41 20.58
CA SER A 180 10.18 5.44 21.86
C SER A 180 10.51 6.88 22.23
N GLU A 181 10.64 7.14 23.52
CA GLU A 181 10.96 8.43 24.09
C GLU A 181 12.12 9.13 23.38
N GLN A 182 11.84 10.30 22.82
CA GLN A 182 12.79 11.18 22.17
C GLN A 182 13.03 12.39 23.07
N LYS A 183 14.29 12.75 23.28
CA LYS A 183 14.68 13.87 24.10
C LYS A 183 15.02 15.07 23.24
N GLY A 184 14.33 16.18 23.45
CA GLY A 184 14.67 17.50 22.94
C GLY A 184 15.24 18.40 24.02
N SER A 185 16.00 19.41 23.64
CA SER A 185 16.51 20.43 24.58
C SER A 185 16.57 21.82 23.96
N ASP A 186 16.18 22.83 24.71
CA ASP A 186 16.32 24.25 24.35
C ASP A 186 16.75 25.06 25.56
N PHE A 187 17.41 26.19 25.34
CA PHE A 187 17.80 27.16 26.41
C PHE A 187 16.69 28.20 26.70
N GLN A 188 15.70 28.30 25.80
CA GLN A 188 14.54 29.16 26.04
C GLN A 188 13.44 28.31 26.68
N SER A 189 12.69 28.90 27.63
CA SER A 189 11.50 28.25 28.17
C SER A 189 10.51 27.98 27.05
N ILE A 190 10.06 26.80 27.01
CA ILE A 190 9.01 26.34 26.08
C ILE A 190 7.67 26.89 26.57
#